data_ad4a671324241ecd8f2a343b2b4cbea5
#
_entry.id   ad4a671324241ecd8f2a343b2b4cbea5
#
_cell.length_a   1.000
_cell.length_b   1.000
_cell.length_c   1.000
_cell.angle_alpha   90.00
_cell.angle_beta   90.00
_cell.angle_gamma   90.00
#
_symmetry.space_group_name_H-M   'P 1'
#
loop_
_entity.id
_entity.type
_entity.pdbx_description
1 polymer ?
#
loop_
_entity_poly.entity_id
_entity_poly.type
_entity_poly.pdbx_seq_one_letter_code
_entity_poly.pdbx_strand_id
1 'polypeptide(L)'
;MPLLCCIIRFCRENTFLTWFSRYFCAGKEVLTINTKHYDKNQKLTFRIVDSPMGIGKSSSLLDYLRFGAFYFKDESYIESLRRTGLFNDLQKARFIIFVSTIRERDERFLQKLNAKCPGEPPYNKNILDLIRSGENIVTTQSLFGFFNDETIEAFRKSDCVYHAFFDEIPSLFRGVIGGAQRLDTFDGITRFGTADVLLMQQEHMIVQKNGIVEFNPDCDYNRKSKEYKVFDAVKNLSRSCTLYPSGDRDGRFTSIVAFAKRELFACFKFCWFFSYLTRGSMLHKYCLLNDINMEYCHIKSRLMMRNPDGEYTEIYPEGMERLVILDDKLFNMESSLSKEWYKRLRTDKTGRGLKTLKTRFQNAYAFMRAHGVRGNTFMFTTFNAYKVMLQSDGKHYPTLKRFLPCNTKATNDYSNCTGVAYLCNRFFDVNCTNFLSQRAKEQNIPELEFDNDNYALSELLQFIWRSNVRVKDSDKPVYVWVPDKRMRRLLQDFRQRALESKGKSL
;
A
#
# COMPACT_ATOMS: atom_id res chain seq x y z
N MET A 1 3.79 37.86 -12.04
CA MET A 1 5.20 38.29 -11.99
C MET A 1 6.06 37.71 -10.85
N PRO A 2 5.58 37.14 -9.73
CA PRO A 2 6.47 36.54 -8.73
C PRO A 2 7.10 35.20 -9.16
N LEU A 3 6.44 34.42 -10.00
CA LEU A 3 6.95 33.11 -10.44
C LEU A 3 8.16 33.19 -11.37
N LEU A 4 8.22 34.24 -12.22
CA LEU A 4 9.35 34.47 -13.14
C LEU A 4 10.63 34.82 -12.36
N CYS A 5 10.51 35.56 -11.25
CA CYS A 5 11.65 35.89 -10.39
C CYS A 5 12.23 34.67 -9.67
N CYS A 6 11.39 33.67 -9.27
CA CYS A 6 11.89 32.43 -8.70
C CYS A 6 12.61 31.55 -9.71
N ILE A 7 12.10 31.50 -10.95
CA ILE A 7 12.74 30.72 -12.04
C ILE A 7 14.08 31.37 -12.46
N ILE A 8 14.15 32.71 -12.55
CA ILE A 8 15.37 33.41 -12.88
C ILE A 8 16.42 33.33 -11.75
N ARG A 9 16.00 33.32 -10.48
CA ARG A 9 16.90 33.11 -9.35
C ARG A 9 17.44 31.66 -9.30
N PHE A 10 16.61 30.66 -9.65
CA PHE A 10 16.99 29.26 -9.74
C PHE A 10 17.95 28.99 -10.92
N CYS A 11 17.77 29.67 -12.04
CA CYS A 11 18.69 29.60 -13.21
C CYS A 11 20.03 30.29 -12.98
N ARG A 12 20.11 31.31 -12.11
CA ARG A 12 21.38 32.03 -11.82
C ARG A 12 22.37 31.20 -11.00
N GLU A 13 21.91 30.15 -10.28
CA GLU A 13 22.78 29.32 -9.43
C GLU A 13 23.31 28.06 -10.11
N ASN A 14 23.14 27.85 -11.42
CA ASN A 14 23.55 26.63 -12.16
C ASN A 14 22.94 25.30 -11.56
N THR A 15 22.05 25.40 -10.57
CA THR A 15 21.51 24.24 -9.85
C THR A 15 20.44 23.53 -10.66
N PHE A 16 19.72 24.22 -11.54
CA PHE A 16 18.69 23.58 -12.38
C PHE A 16 19.31 22.71 -13.48
N LEU A 17 20.33 23.20 -14.16
CA LEU A 17 21.07 22.42 -15.18
C LEU A 17 21.86 21.27 -14.55
N THR A 18 22.44 21.47 -13.36
CA THR A 18 23.10 20.41 -12.59
C THR A 18 22.08 19.43 -11.99
N TRP A 19 20.91 19.91 -11.58
CA TRP A 19 19.80 19.06 -11.14
C TRP A 19 19.27 18.23 -12.30
N PHE A 20 19.01 18.86 -13.43
CA PHE A 20 18.54 18.22 -14.65
C PHE A 20 19.57 17.22 -15.19
N SER A 21 20.86 17.58 -15.28
CA SER A 21 21.92 16.69 -15.71
C SER A 21 22.13 15.53 -14.73
N ARG A 22 22.01 15.74 -13.43
CA ARG A 22 22.09 14.66 -12.43
C ARG A 22 20.88 13.71 -12.48
N TYR A 23 19.68 14.20 -12.77
CA TYR A 23 18.49 13.36 -12.88
C TYR A 23 18.40 12.60 -14.20
N PHE A 24 18.87 13.23 -15.29
CA PHE A 24 18.75 12.69 -16.64
C PHE A 24 20.09 12.14 -17.20
N CYS A 25 21.23 12.53 -16.67
CA CYS A 25 22.53 12.12 -17.16
C CYS A 25 23.34 11.22 -16.22
N ALA A 26 22.86 10.91 -15.01
CA ALA A 26 23.55 10.01 -14.06
C ALA A 26 23.49 8.53 -14.45
N GLY A 27 22.90 8.18 -15.56
CA GLY A 27 23.07 6.89 -16.23
C GLY A 27 22.85 7.09 -17.71
N LYS A 28 23.68 6.54 -18.54
CA LYS A 28 23.55 6.53 -20.01
C LYS A 28 22.27 5.82 -20.51
N GLU A 29 21.34 5.50 -19.65
CA GLU A 29 19.97 5.10 -19.95
C GLU A 29 19.00 6.26 -19.69
N VAL A 30 19.32 7.41 -20.25
CA VAL A 30 18.32 8.42 -20.47
C VAL A 30 17.29 7.82 -21.41
N LEU A 31 16.14 7.42 -20.83
CA LEU A 31 14.87 7.37 -21.55
C LEU A 31 15.00 7.16 -23.07
N THR A 32 15.56 6.07 -23.53
CA THR A 32 15.07 5.52 -24.78
C THR A 32 13.63 5.11 -24.48
N ILE A 33 12.73 6.11 -24.57
CA ILE A 33 11.30 5.88 -24.60
C ILE A 33 11.07 5.15 -25.92
N ASN A 34 11.23 3.85 -25.86
CA ASN A 34 10.90 2.99 -26.97
C ASN A 34 9.38 3.03 -27.05
N THR A 35 8.82 3.77 -28.00
CA THR A 35 7.40 3.92 -28.30
C THR A 35 6.75 2.64 -28.79
N LYS A 36 7.46 1.54 -28.85
CA LYS A 36 6.88 0.26 -29.16
C LYS A 36 5.87 -0.11 -28.07
N HIS A 37 4.61 -0.21 -28.49
CA HIS A 37 3.51 -0.79 -27.73
C HIS A 37 3.95 -2.06 -27.00
N TYR A 38 3.35 -2.28 -25.82
CA TYR A 38 3.45 -3.48 -24.99
C TYR A 38 3.99 -4.71 -25.72
N ASP A 39 5.22 -5.06 -25.46
CA ASP A 39 5.80 -6.34 -25.80
C ASP A 39 5.45 -7.32 -24.68
N LYS A 40 4.70 -8.38 -25.00
CA LYS A 40 4.37 -9.45 -24.05
C LYS A 40 5.60 -10.09 -23.43
N ASN A 41 6.74 -10.02 -24.09
CA ASN A 41 8.02 -10.56 -23.65
C ASN A 41 8.87 -9.56 -22.86
N GLN A 42 8.45 -8.29 -22.76
CA GLN A 42 9.19 -7.31 -21.97
C GLN A 42 9.04 -7.64 -20.49
N LYS A 43 10.17 -7.88 -19.81
CA LYS A 43 10.18 -8.10 -18.36
C LYS A 43 9.69 -6.83 -17.65
N LEU A 44 8.57 -6.95 -16.94
CA LEU A 44 7.97 -5.85 -16.21
C LEU A 44 8.89 -5.45 -15.05
N THR A 45 9.09 -4.14 -14.86
CA THR A 45 9.90 -3.60 -13.76
C THR A 45 9.08 -2.64 -12.92
N PHE A 46 9.03 -2.88 -11.61
CA PHE A 46 8.44 -1.96 -10.64
C PHE A 46 9.54 -1.10 -10.02
N ARG A 47 9.32 0.20 -10.01
CA ARG A 47 10.15 1.17 -9.30
C ARG A 47 9.56 1.43 -7.93
N ILE A 48 10.30 1.07 -6.90
CA ILE A 48 9.82 1.10 -5.53
C ILE A 48 10.57 2.20 -4.77
N VAL A 49 9.85 3.30 -4.49
CA VAL A 49 10.36 4.39 -3.65
C VAL A 49 10.14 3.99 -2.19
N ASP A 50 11.08 3.22 -1.65
CA ASP A 50 11.06 2.76 -0.27
C ASP A 50 11.68 3.84 0.63
N SER A 51 10.82 4.59 1.27
CA SER A 51 11.26 5.73 2.08
C SER A 51 10.37 5.90 3.30
N PRO A 52 10.93 6.34 4.44
CA PRO A 52 10.19 6.51 5.68
C PRO A 52 8.98 7.43 5.57
N MET A 53 8.07 7.32 6.53
CA MET A 53 6.94 8.23 6.68
C MET A 53 7.44 9.64 7.05
N GLY A 54 6.77 10.67 6.52
CA GLY A 54 7.12 12.07 6.83
C GLY A 54 8.24 12.68 5.98
N ILE A 55 8.96 11.90 5.17
CA ILE A 55 10.06 12.41 4.32
C ILE A 55 9.57 13.23 3.12
N GLY A 56 8.26 13.25 2.86
CA GLY A 56 7.69 14.05 1.78
C GLY A 56 7.50 13.30 0.46
N LYS A 57 7.23 11.99 0.47
CA LYS A 57 7.01 11.15 -0.73
C LYS A 57 6.05 11.79 -1.75
N SER A 58 4.84 12.14 -1.34
CA SER A 58 3.85 12.74 -2.22
C SER A 58 4.26 14.15 -2.72
N SER A 59 5.05 14.90 -1.92
CA SER A 59 5.60 16.19 -2.36
C SER A 59 6.70 16.00 -3.40
N SER A 60 7.55 14.98 -3.24
CA SER A 60 8.58 14.62 -4.23
C SER A 60 7.95 14.15 -5.54
N LEU A 61 6.86 13.37 -5.46
CA LEU A 61 6.10 13.00 -6.65
C LEU A 61 5.49 14.21 -7.35
N LEU A 62 4.91 15.15 -6.61
CA LEU A 62 4.38 16.39 -7.18
C LEU A 62 5.48 17.22 -7.87
N ASP A 63 6.63 17.39 -7.23
CA ASP A 63 7.76 18.11 -7.80
C ASP A 63 8.27 17.41 -9.07
N TYR A 64 8.37 16.07 -9.05
CA TYR A 64 8.74 15.29 -10.23
C TYR A 64 7.76 15.49 -11.40
N LEU A 65 6.44 15.45 -11.14
CA LEU A 65 5.43 15.61 -12.19
C LEU A 65 5.28 17.05 -12.68
N ARG A 66 5.59 18.05 -11.85
CA ARG A 66 5.51 19.47 -12.22
C ARG A 66 6.73 19.98 -12.96
N PHE A 67 7.90 19.49 -12.60
CA PHE A 67 9.20 20.02 -13.07
C PHE A 67 10.04 18.98 -13.82
N GLY A 68 9.61 17.73 -13.84
CA GLY A 68 10.27 16.62 -14.53
C GLY A 68 9.71 16.34 -15.93
N ALA A 69 9.65 15.06 -16.31
CA ALA A 69 9.33 14.59 -17.66
C ALA A 69 7.94 14.99 -18.21
N PHE A 70 7.00 15.44 -17.36
CA PHE A 70 5.63 15.77 -17.75
C PHE A 70 5.35 17.28 -17.81
N TYR A 71 6.35 18.14 -17.62
CA TYR A 71 6.18 19.59 -17.62
C TYR A 71 6.66 20.20 -18.93
N PHE A 72 5.72 20.54 -19.84
CA PHE A 72 5.98 21.05 -21.18
C PHE A 72 5.51 22.49 -21.37
N LYS A 73 5.73 23.37 -20.41
CA LYS A 73 5.33 24.79 -20.57
C LYS A 73 6.45 25.73 -20.96
N ASP A 74 7.69 25.24 -21.01
CA ASP A 74 8.85 26.06 -21.40
C ASP A 74 9.24 25.76 -22.86
N GLU A 75 9.03 26.74 -23.75
CA GLU A 75 9.32 26.57 -25.17
C GLU A 75 10.81 26.32 -25.45
N SER A 76 11.71 26.91 -24.66
CA SER A 76 13.15 26.67 -24.80
C SER A 76 13.54 25.22 -24.47
N TYR A 77 12.90 24.65 -23.48
CA TYR A 77 13.06 23.26 -23.11
C TYR A 77 12.46 22.33 -24.17
N ILE A 78 11.27 22.65 -24.67
CA ILE A 78 10.62 21.91 -25.77
C ILE A 78 11.52 21.93 -27.02
N GLU A 79 12.13 23.02 -27.36
CA GLU A 79 13.04 23.13 -28.49
C GLU A 79 14.31 22.29 -28.30
N SER A 80 14.86 22.25 -27.09
CA SER A 80 15.97 21.34 -26.73
C SER A 80 15.61 19.87 -26.92
N LEU A 81 14.40 19.48 -26.50
CA LEU A 81 13.90 18.12 -26.67
C LEU A 81 13.61 17.75 -28.13
N ARG A 82 13.13 18.71 -28.95
CA ARG A 82 12.96 18.53 -30.40
C ARG A 82 14.27 18.19 -31.08
N ARG A 83 15.33 18.93 -30.74
CA ARG A 83 16.69 18.71 -31.31
C ARG A 83 17.28 17.36 -30.93
N THR A 84 16.91 16.81 -29.78
CA THR A 84 17.36 15.48 -29.33
C THR A 84 16.51 14.32 -29.84
N GLY A 85 15.42 14.60 -30.56
CA GLY A 85 14.47 13.59 -31.04
C GLY A 85 13.56 13.01 -29.94
N LEU A 86 13.74 13.42 -28.67
CA LEU A 86 12.97 12.94 -27.51
C LEU A 86 11.57 13.56 -27.41
N PHE A 87 11.32 14.66 -28.12
CA PHE A 87 10.10 15.43 -27.99
C PHE A 87 8.84 14.65 -28.40
N ASN A 88 8.91 13.89 -29.49
CA ASN A 88 7.74 13.15 -29.97
C ASN A 88 7.28 12.08 -28.97
N ASP A 89 8.22 11.45 -28.30
CA ASP A 89 7.93 10.41 -27.31
C ASP A 89 7.37 11.02 -26.01
N LEU A 90 7.90 12.17 -25.61
CA LEU A 90 7.46 12.88 -24.42
C LEU A 90 6.08 13.53 -24.60
N GLN A 91 5.71 13.98 -25.79
CA GLN A 91 4.36 14.49 -26.07
C GLN A 91 3.25 13.47 -25.83
N LYS A 92 3.55 12.19 -26.05
CA LYS A 92 2.62 11.09 -25.82
C LYS A 92 2.62 10.58 -24.38
N ALA A 93 3.57 10.99 -23.55
CA ALA A 93 3.64 10.55 -22.18
C ALA A 93 2.51 11.14 -21.34
N ARG A 94 1.83 10.27 -20.57
CA ARG A 94 0.76 10.63 -19.63
C ARG A 94 1.03 9.96 -18.30
N PHE A 95 0.46 10.50 -17.25
CA PHE A 95 0.51 9.87 -15.94
C PHE A 95 -0.88 9.50 -15.44
N ILE A 96 -0.93 8.45 -14.63
CA ILE A 96 -2.05 8.13 -13.79
C ILE A 96 -1.56 7.96 -12.35
N ILE A 97 -2.18 8.68 -11.40
CA ILE A 97 -1.83 8.63 -9.98
C ILE A 97 -2.97 7.95 -9.23
N PHE A 98 -2.62 6.94 -8.42
CA PHE A 98 -3.53 6.25 -7.53
C PHE A 98 -3.24 6.64 -6.09
N VAL A 99 -4.16 7.40 -5.49
CA VAL A 99 -4.06 7.86 -4.10
C VAL A 99 -4.99 7.09 -3.17
N SER A 100 -4.74 7.17 -1.87
CA SER A 100 -5.51 6.42 -0.88
C SER A 100 -6.88 7.01 -0.59
N THR A 101 -7.06 8.34 -0.70
CA THR A 101 -8.29 9.03 -0.33
C THR A 101 -8.71 10.07 -1.37
N ILE A 102 -10.04 10.34 -1.44
CA ILE A 102 -10.61 11.40 -2.28
C ILE A 102 -10.05 12.77 -1.88
N ARG A 103 -9.92 13.04 -0.58
CA ARG A 103 -9.35 14.30 -0.08
C ARG A 103 -7.93 14.52 -0.59
N GLU A 104 -7.10 13.50 -0.57
CA GLU A 104 -5.72 13.57 -1.07
C GLU A 104 -5.69 13.80 -2.58
N ARG A 105 -6.59 13.14 -3.34
CA ARG A 105 -6.78 13.36 -4.76
C ARG A 105 -7.07 14.83 -5.05
N ASP A 106 -8.06 15.40 -4.38
CA ASP A 106 -8.59 16.73 -4.69
C ASP A 106 -7.69 17.85 -4.17
N GLU A 107 -7.32 17.83 -2.89
CA GLU A 107 -6.56 18.92 -2.26
C GLU A 107 -5.06 18.90 -2.59
N ARG A 108 -4.48 17.72 -2.80
CA ARG A 108 -3.03 17.61 -2.99
C ARG A 108 -2.60 17.54 -4.45
N PHE A 109 -3.31 16.77 -5.28
CA PHE A 109 -2.88 16.50 -6.65
C PHE A 109 -3.67 17.28 -7.69
N LEU A 110 -5.00 17.23 -7.73
CA LEU A 110 -5.79 17.91 -8.77
C LEU A 110 -5.64 19.43 -8.74
N GLN A 111 -5.56 20.04 -7.56
CA GLN A 111 -5.33 21.49 -7.46
C GLN A 111 -3.95 21.96 -7.97
N LYS A 112 -2.98 21.05 -8.06
CA LYS A 112 -1.58 21.38 -8.36
C LYS A 112 -1.08 20.85 -9.69
N LEU A 113 -1.79 19.92 -10.31
CA LEU A 113 -1.45 19.28 -11.57
C LEU A 113 -2.51 19.57 -12.62
N ASN A 114 -2.10 19.66 -13.88
CA ASN A 114 -3.03 19.64 -15.00
C ASN A 114 -3.47 18.21 -15.27
N ALA A 115 -4.45 17.73 -14.50
CA ALA A 115 -4.94 16.38 -14.55
C ALA A 115 -6.45 16.34 -14.30
N LYS A 116 -7.09 15.25 -14.71
CA LYS A 116 -8.52 15.01 -14.53
C LYS A 116 -8.77 13.85 -13.58
N CYS A 117 -9.96 13.77 -13.04
CA CYS A 117 -10.44 12.60 -12.28
C CYS A 117 -11.73 12.06 -12.90
N PRO A 118 -12.13 10.81 -12.63
CA PRO A 118 -13.31 10.19 -13.21
C PRO A 118 -14.66 10.84 -12.83
N GLY A 119 -14.65 11.90 -12.01
CA GLY A 119 -15.86 12.62 -11.60
C GLY A 119 -16.83 11.77 -10.80
N GLU A 120 -18.11 11.78 -11.19
CA GLU A 120 -19.19 11.04 -10.54
C GLU A 120 -19.43 9.65 -11.20
N PRO A 121 -20.22 8.74 -10.56
CA PRO A 121 -20.59 7.47 -11.18
C PRO A 121 -21.28 7.65 -12.54
N PRO A 122 -21.07 6.72 -13.50
CA PRO A 122 -20.35 5.45 -13.36
C PRO A 122 -18.82 5.61 -13.58
N TYR A 123 -18.05 5.48 -12.51
CA TYR A 123 -16.58 5.69 -12.53
C TYR A 123 -15.83 4.87 -13.57
N ASN A 124 -16.27 3.62 -13.83
CA ASN A 124 -15.63 2.73 -14.80
C ASN A 124 -15.74 3.27 -16.24
N LYS A 125 -16.89 3.85 -16.61
CA LYS A 125 -17.05 4.47 -17.93
C LYS A 125 -16.19 5.73 -18.04
N ASN A 126 -16.24 6.60 -17.03
CA ASN A 126 -15.54 7.86 -17.04
C ASN A 126 -14.02 7.68 -17.10
N ILE A 127 -13.46 6.66 -16.42
CA ILE A 127 -12.02 6.38 -16.51
C ILE A 127 -11.62 5.92 -17.91
N LEU A 128 -12.45 5.12 -18.58
CA LEU A 128 -12.19 4.67 -19.95
C LEU A 128 -12.20 5.85 -20.94
N ASP A 129 -13.11 6.81 -20.76
CA ASP A 129 -13.18 8.00 -21.61
C ASP A 129 -11.95 8.91 -21.40
N LEU A 130 -11.46 9.07 -20.17
CA LEU A 130 -10.22 9.80 -19.88
C LEU A 130 -8.98 9.12 -20.51
N ILE A 131 -8.92 7.80 -20.46
CA ILE A 131 -7.81 7.04 -21.08
C ILE A 131 -7.85 7.21 -22.60
N ARG A 132 -9.03 7.07 -23.23
CA ARG A 132 -9.21 7.22 -24.68
C ARG A 132 -8.89 8.64 -25.18
N SER A 133 -9.20 9.64 -24.38
CA SER A 133 -8.86 11.05 -24.69
C SER A 133 -7.42 11.44 -24.35
N GLY A 134 -6.62 10.54 -23.81
CA GLY A 134 -5.20 10.78 -23.54
C GLY A 134 -4.95 11.81 -22.45
N GLU A 135 -5.75 11.81 -21.37
CA GLU A 135 -5.64 12.75 -20.26
C GLU A 135 -4.64 12.28 -19.19
N ASN A 136 -4.02 13.23 -18.49
CA ASN A 136 -3.38 12.95 -17.22
C ASN A 136 -4.45 12.70 -16.15
N ILE A 137 -4.30 11.65 -15.35
CA ILE A 137 -5.37 11.17 -14.48
C ILE A 137 -4.92 11.12 -13.02
N VAL A 138 -5.76 11.59 -12.10
CA VAL A 138 -5.62 11.34 -10.66
C VAL A 138 -6.88 10.64 -10.17
N THR A 139 -6.71 9.48 -9.56
CA THR A 139 -7.82 8.67 -9.07
C THR A 139 -7.48 7.97 -7.75
N THR A 140 -8.43 7.21 -7.20
CA THR A 140 -8.20 6.46 -5.97
C THR A 140 -7.77 5.03 -6.23
N GLN A 141 -7.04 4.43 -5.29
CA GLN A 141 -6.69 3.01 -5.32
C GLN A 141 -7.92 2.09 -5.34
N SER A 142 -9.06 2.55 -4.79
CA SER A 142 -10.31 1.81 -4.86
C SER A 142 -10.75 1.61 -6.32
N LEU A 143 -10.59 2.62 -7.18
CA LEU A 143 -10.94 2.50 -8.59
C LEU A 143 -10.00 1.53 -9.32
N PHE A 144 -8.72 1.48 -8.98
CA PHE A 144 -7.81 0.46 -9.52
C PHE A 144 -8.30 -0.97 -9.27
N GLY A 145 -9.04 -1.17 -8.17
CA GLY A 145 -9.71 -2.44 -7.87
C GLY A 145 -10.71 -2.91 -8.91
N PHE A 146 -11.30 -1.99 -9.67
CA PHE A 146 -12.28 -2.27 -10.71
C PHE A 146 -11.69 -2.37 -12.12
N PHE A 147 -10.39 -2.12 -12.28
CA PHE A 147 -9.72 -2.29 -13.57
C PHE A 147 -9.79 -3.75 -14.02
N ASN A 148 -10.13 -3.95 -15.28
CA ASN A 148 -10.39 -5.24 -15.89
C ASN A 148 -9.82 -5.29 -17.31
N ASP A 149 -10.15 -6.35 -18.07
CA ASP A 149 -9.68 -6.54 -19.43
C ASP A 149 -10.08 -5.38 -20.37
N GLU A 150 -11.24 -4.74 -20.16
CA GLU A 150 -11.65 -3.57 -20.94
C GLU A 150 -10.75 -2.35 -20.67
N THR A 151 -10.35 -2.16 -19.41
CA THR A 151 -9.42 -1.09 -19.03
C THR A 151 -8.03 -1.34 -19.61
N ILE A 152 -7.55 -2.58 -19.57
CA ILE A 152 -6.28 -2.98 -20.21
C ILE A 152 -6.32 -2.66 -21.71
N GLU A 153 -7.41 -3.00 -22.37
CA GLU A 153 -7.57 -2.76 -23.80
C GLU A 153 -7.64 -1.26 -24.13
N ALA A 154 -8.29 -0.45 -23.28
CA ALA A 154 -8.32 1.01 -23.44
C ALA A 154 -6.92 1.62 -23.37
N PHE A 155 -6.08 1.20 -22.41
CA PHE A 155 -4.68 1.63 -22.36
C PHE A 155 -3.87 1.18 -23.56
N ARG A 156 -4.06 -0.05 -24.06
CA ARG A 156 -3.36 -0.59 -25.22
C ARG A 156 -3.70 0.12 -26.52
N LYS A 157 -4.95 0.57 -26.67
CA LYS A 157 -5.44 1.30 -27.85
C LYS A 157 -5.18 2.80 -27.78
N SER A 158 -4.75 3.31 -26.64
CA SER A 158 -4.43 4.72 -26.49
C SER A 158 -3.18 5.08 -27.29
N ASP A 159 -3.21 6.23 -27.98
CA ASP A 159 -2.03 6.82 -28.61
C ASP A 159 -1.01 7.34 -27.59
N CYS A 160 -1.38 7.39 -26.31
CA CYS A 160 -0.58 7.89 -25.21
C CYS A 160 0.11 6.75 -24.44
N VAL A 161 1.31 7.03 -23.92
CA VAL A 161 2.10 6.12 -23.09
C VAL A 161 1.91 6.50 -21.63
N TYR A 162 1.24 5.66 -20.86
CA TYR A 162 0.93 5.93 -19.48
C TYR A 162 2.02 5.45 -18.51
N HIS A 163 2.31 6.29 -17.51
CA HIS A 163 3.14 5.98 -16.35
C HIS A 163 2.25 5.96 -15.11
N ALA A 164 2.30 4.88 -14.33
CA ALA A 164 1.48 4.71 -13.13
C ALA A 164 2.26 5.05 -11.86
N PHE A 165 1.64 5.82 -10.97
CA PHE A 165 2.17 6.20 -9.67
C PHE A 165 1.19 5.80 -8.57
N PHE A 166 1.62 4.92 -7.67
CA PHE A 166 0.82 4.45 -6.54
C PHE A 166 1.34 5.09 -5.26
N ASP A 167 0.59 6.06 -4.72
CA ASP A 167 0.88 6.66 -3.41
C ASP A 167 0.37 5.72 -2.30
N GLU A 168 1.18 4.78 -1.92
CA GLU A 168 1.02 3.53 -1.17
C GLU A 168 0.76 2.29 -2.04
N ILE A 169 1.01 1.11 -1.47
CA ILE A 169 0.79 -0.18 -2.15
C ILE A 169 -0.72 -0.42 -2.31
N PRO A 170 -1.20 -0.65 -3.54
CA PRO A 170 -2.60 -1.03 -3.74
C PRO A 170 -2.88 -2.43 -3.21
N SER A 171 -4.15 -2.79 -3.09
CA SER A 171 -4.54 -4.16 -2.73
C SER A 171 -4.18 -5.12 -3.86
N LEU A 172 -3.05 -5.79 -3.75
CA LEU A 172 -2.57 -6.80 -4.71
C LEU A 172 -3.22 -8.16 -4.47
N PHE A 173 -3.31 -8.56 -3.21
CA PHE A 173 -4.12 -9.70 -2.79
C PHE A 173 -5.59 -9.26 -2.70
N ARG A 174 -6.47 -9.97 -3.40
CA ARG A 174 -7.90 -9.62 -3.53
C ARG A 174 -8.81 -10.48 -2.66
N GLY A 175 -8.33 -11.61 -2.18
CA GLY A 175 -9.07 -12.48 -1.29
C GLY A 175 -8.94 -13.95 -1.64
N VAL A 176 -9.70 -14.76 -0.90
CA VAL A 176 -9.76 -16.22 -1.05
C VAL A 176 -11.21 -16.62 -1.26
N ILE A 177 -11.44 -17.50 -2.23
CA ILE A 177 -12.71 -18.16 -2.50
C ILE A 177 -12.60 -19.57 -1.97
N GLY A 178 -13.55 -20.01 -1.17
CA GLY A 178 -13.51 -21.32 -0.52
C GLY A 178 -12.92 -21.28 0.89
N GLY A 179 -12.93 -22.40 1.59
CA GLY A 179 -12.51 -22.48 2.99
C GLY A 179 -13.52 -21.88 3.96
N ALA A 180 -13.09 -21.60 5.18
CA ALA A 180 -13.95 -21.06 6.24
C ALA A 180 -14.13 -19.53 6.18
N GLN A 181 -13.53 -18.86 5.22
CA GLN A 181 -13.54 -17.39 5.13
C GLN A 181 -14.63 -16.87 4.18
N ARG A 182 -15.19 -15.71 4.54
CA ARG A 182 -16.04 -14.92 3.66
C ARG A 182 -15.17 -14.20 2.64
N LEU A 183 -15.49 -14.35 1.37
CA LEU A 183 -15.16 -13.32 0.42
C LEU A 183 -16.17 -12.17 0.65
N ASP A 184 -15.69 -11.01 1.08
CA ASP A 184 -16.47 -9.78 0.95
C ASP A 184 -16.42 -9.43 -0.55
N THR A 185 -17.37 -9.96 -1.30
CA THR A 185 -17.57 -9.55 -2.69
C THR A 185 -17.97 -8.09 -2.75
N PHE A 186 -17.80 -7.43 -3.88
CA PHE A 186 -18.15 -6.02 -4.07
C PHE A 186 -19.62 -5.68 -3.75
N ASP A 187 -20.48 -6.69 -3.64
CA ASP A 187 -21.87 -6.59 -3.22
C ASP A 187 -22.16 -7.09 -1.79
N GLY A 188 -21.13 -7.47 -1.05
CA GLY A 188 -21.15 -7.61 0.42
C GLY A 188 -21.82 -8.85 1.00
N ILE A 189 -22.29 -9.84 0.21
CA ILE A 189 -23.21 -10.87 0.74
C ILE A 189 -22.83 -12.32 0.39
N THR A 190 -21.99 -12.58 -0.59
CA THR A 190 -21.78 -13.94 -1.06
C THR A 190 -20.71 -14.67 -0.26
N ARG A 191 -21.13 -15.73 0.43
CA ARG A 191 -20.24 -16.67 1.16
C ARG A 191 -19.88 -17.80 0.23
N PHE A 192 -18.59 -17.99 -0.02
CA PHE A 192 -18.07 -19.14 -0.74
C PHE A 192 -17.42 -20.09 0.25
N GLY A 193 -17.83 -21.37 0.20
CA GLY A 193 -17.21 -22.43 0.95
C GLY A 193 -16.37 -23.34 0.05
N THR A 194 -15.65 -24.27 0.67
CA THR A 194 -14.94 -25.34 -0.04
C THR A 194 -15.89 -26.13 -0.94
N ALA A 195 -17.14 -26.38 -0.50
CA ALA A 195 -18.13 -27.09 -1.29
C ALA A 195 -18.42 -26.42 -2.64
N ASP A 196 -18.48 -25.08 -2.66
CA ASP A 196 -18.73 -24.31 -3.89
C ASP A 196 -17.56 -24.47 -4.88
N VAL A 197 -16.32 -24.45 -4.38
CA VAL A 197 -15.12 -24.65 -5.22
C VAL A 197 -15.06 -26.05 -5.79
N LEU A 198 -15.41 -27.07 -5.01
CA LEU A 198 -15.46 -28.46 -5.46
C LEU A 198 -16.58 -28.67 -6.49
N LEU A 199 -17.76 -28.06 -6.28
CA LEU A 199 -18.86 -28.09 -7.22
C LEU A 199 -18.49 -27.45 -8.55
N MET A 200 -17.86 -26.27 -8.55
CA MET A 200 -17.39 -25.63 -9.76
C MET A 200 -16.41 -26.49 -10.57
N GLN A 201 -15.56 -27.27 -9.92
CA GLN A 201 -14.67 -28.23 -10.59
C GLN A 201 -15.45 -29.43 -11.14
N GLN A 202 -16.39 -29.96 -10.36
CA GLN A 202 -17.23 -31.09 -10.78
C GLN A 202 -18.08 -30.75 -12.02
N GLU A 203 -18.64 -29.54 -12.07
CA GLU A 203 -19.46 -29.05 -13.19
C GLU A 203 -18.60 -28.46 -14.33
N HIS A 204 -17.29 -28.66 -14.30
CA HIS A 204 -16.34 -28.13 -15.31
C HIS A 204 -16.46 -26.63 -15.58
N MET A 205 -16.92 -25.84 -14.60
CA MET A 205 -17.02 -24.39 -14.70
C MET A 205 -15.69 -23.71 -14.57
N ILE A 206 -14.78 -24.28 -13.82
CA ILE A 206 -13.40 -23.86 -13.65
C ILE A 206 -12.46 -25.02 -13.96
N VAL A 207 -11.34 -24.69 -14.59
CA VAL A 207 -10.29 -25.64 -14.92
C VAL A 207 -8.94 -25.11 -14.45
N GLN A 208 -8.08 -26.01 -13.99
CA GLN A 208 -6.70 -25.63 -13.68
C GLN A 208 -5.84 -25.81 -14.95
N LYS A 209 -5.16 -24.73 -15.36
CA LYS A 209 -4.27 -24.74 -16.49
C LYS A 209 -3.03 -23.90 -16.19
N ASN A 210 -1.83 -24.44 -16.40
CA ASN A 210 -0.56 -23.74 -16.14
C ASN A 210 -0.45 -23.16 -14.73
N GLY A 211 -0.97 -23.86 -13.71
CA GLY A 211 -0.90 -23.44 -12.30
C GLY A 211 -1.89 -22.33 -11.90
N ILE A 212 -2.78 -21.90 -12.80
CA ILE A 212 -3.84 -20.94 -12.53
C ILE A 212 -5.22 -21.58 -12.76
N VAL A 213 -6.25 -20.96 -12.18
CA VAL A 213 -7.64 -21.33 -12.39
C VAL A 213 -8.25 -20.44 -13.46
N GLU A 214 -8.72 -21.04 -14.53
CA GLU A 214 -9.44 -20.37 -15.62
C GLU A 214 -10.93 -20.71 -15.54
N PHE A 215 -11.77 -19.73 -15.87
CA PHE A 215 -13.20 -19.96 -16.03
C PHE A 215 -13.46 -20.55 -17.41
N ASN A 216 -14.22 -21.67 -17.46
CA ASN A 216 -14.54 -22.32 -18.73
C ASN A 216 -15.62 -21.51 -19.48
N PRO A 217 -15.31 -20.93 -20.64
CA PRO A 217 -16.28 -20.14 -21.43
C PRO A 217 -17.43 -20.98 -21.99
N ASP A 218 -17.19 -22.28 -22.21
CA ASP A 218 -18.14 -23.21 -22.84
C ASP A 218 -19.08 -23.86 -21.80
N CYS A 219 -18.96 -23.47 -20.54
CA CYS A 219 -19.81 -23.99 -19.47
C CYS A 219 -21.22 -23.42 -19.58
N ASP A 220 -22.20 -24.29 -19.85
CA ASP A 220 -23.61 -23.95 -19.84
C ASP A 220 -24.15 -24.14 -18.41
N TYR A 221 -24.40 -23.04 -17.70
CA TYR A 221 -24.97 -23.06 -16.35
C TYR A 221 -26.20 -22.17 -16.24
N ASN A 222 -27.17 -22.64 -15.43
CA ASN A 222 -28.42 -21.92 -15.25
C ASN A 222 -28.22 -20.69 -14.34
N ARG A 223 -28.09 -19.49 -14.93
CA ARG A 223 -27.88 -18.21 -14.24
C ARG A 223 -28.98 -17.82 -13.25
N LYS A 224 -30.13 -18.50 -13.24
CA LYS A 224 -31.27 -18.16 -12.37
C LYS A 224 -31.21 -18.85 -11.00
N SER A 225 -30.40 -19.90 -10.81
CA SER A 225 -30.29 -20.57 -9.51
C SER A 225 -29.41 -19.76 -8.53
N LYS A 226 -29.70 -19.86 -7.23
CA LYS A 226 -28.87 -19.20 -6.19
C LYS A 226 -27.44 -19.73 -6.16
N GLU A 227 -27.25 -21.00 -6.46
CA GLU A 227 -25.96 -21.66 -6.50
C GLU A 227 -25.05 -21.05 -7.58
N TYR A 228 -25.62 -20.64 -8.70
CA TYR A 228 -24.87 -20.10 -9.82
C TYR A 228 -24.55 -18.60 -9.74
N LYS A 229 -25.17 -17.83 -8.83
CA LYS A 229 -24.75 -16.45 -8.55
C LYS A 229 -23.32 -16.38 -8.01
N VAL A 230 -22.89 -17.44 -7.31
CA VAL A 230 -21.54 -17.65 -6.83
C VAL A 230 -20.56 -17.66 -8.00
N PHE A 231 -20.90 -18.32 -9.09
CA PHE A 231 -20.02 -18.47 -10.27
C PHE A 231 -19.85 -17.18 -11.05
N ASP A 232 -20.90 -16.37 -11.15
CA ASP A 232 -20.79 -15.03 -11.73
C ASP A 232 -19.82 -14.15 -10.97
N ALA A 233 -19.77 -14.26 -9.64
CA ALA A 233 -18.81 -13.51 -8.83
C ALA A 233 -17.36 -13.99 -9.08
N VAL A 234 -17.11 -15.30 -9.20
CA VAL A 234 -15.80 -15.86 -9.56
C VAL A 234 -15.40 -15.45 -10.98
N LYS A 235 -16.33 -15.54 -11.93
CA LYS A 235 -16.13 -15.10 -13.31
C LYS A 235 -15.79 -13.60 -13.40
N ASN A 236 -16.51 -12.77 -12.66
CA ASN A 236 -16.24 -11.34 -12.62
C ASN A 236 -14.88 -11.04 -11.98
N LEU A 237 -14.52 -11.75 -10.90
CA LEU A 237 -13.21 -11.63 -10.27
C LEU A 237 -12.08 -12.04 -11.23
N SER A 238 -12.26 -13.06 -12.06
CA SER A 238 -11.27 -13.49 -13.04
C SER A 238 -10.96 -12.45 -14.13
N ARG A 239 -11.83 -11.44 -14.33
CA ARG A 239 -11.55 -10.32 -15.27
C ARG A 239 -10.47 -9.36 -14.75
N SER A 240 -10.36 -9.22 -13.43
CA SER A 240 -9.41 -8.30 -12.79
C SER A 240 -8.30 -9.00 -12.02
N CYS A 241 -8.42 -10.33 -11.82
CA CYS A 241 -7.52 -11.12 -10.99
C CYS A 241 -7.00 -12.35 -11.72
N THR A 242 -5.77 -12.72 -11.41
CA THR A 242 -5.25 -14.07 -11.61
C THR A 242 -5.69 -14.92 -10.43
N LEU A 243 -6.29 -16.07 -10.73
CA LEU A 243 -6.83 -16.99 -9.75
C LEU A 243 -5.88 -18.19 -9.61
N TYR A 244 -5.44 -18.48 -8.39
CA TYR A 244 -4.54 -19.58 -8.11
C TYR A 244 -5.24 -20.66 -7.30
N PRO A 245 -5.09 -21.96 -7.66
CA PRO A 245 -5.61 -23.05 -6.85
C PRO A 245 -4.81 -23.14 -5.53
N SER A 246 -5.50 -23.44 -4.44
CA SER A 246 -4.90 -23.58 -3.12
C SER A 246 -5.61 -24.66 -2.31
N GLY A 247 -4.87 -25.31 -1.41
CA GLY A 247 -5.33 -26.48 -0.68
C GLY A 247 -5.52 -27.69 -1.58
N ASP A 248 -5.47 -28.87 -1.01
CA ASP A 248 -5.71 -30.12 -1.72
C ASP A 248 -6.66 -31.01 -0.91
N ARG A 249 -7.59 -31.64 -1.61
CA ARG A 249 -8.42 -32.71 -1.11
C ARG A 249 -8.69 -33.70 -2.24
N ASP A 250 -8.09 -34.87 -2.14
CA ASP A 250 -8.26 -35.95 -3.12
C ASP A 250 -7.90 -35.51 -4.56
N GLY A 251 -6.79 -34.74 -4.70
CA GLY A 251 -6.33 -34.23 -6.00
C GLY A 251 -7.14 -33.04 -6.55
N ARG A 252 -8.03 -32.45 -5.76
CA ARG A 252 -8.81 -31.25 -6.12
C ARG A 252 -8.47 -30.11 -5.18
N PHE A 253 -8.28 -28.91 -5.73
CA PHE A 253 -8.07 -27.73 -4.90
C PHE A 253 -9.35 -27.32 -4.15
N THR A 254 -9.20 -26.89 -2.91
CA THR A 254 -10.30 -26.59 -1.99
C THR A 254 -10.60 -25.10 -1.85
N SER A 255 -9.72 -24.28 -2.36
CA SER A 255 -9.85 -22.82 -2.35
C SER A 255 -9.13 -22.20 -3.53
N ILE A 256 -9.48 -20.95 -3.83
CA ILE A 256 -8.89 -20.15 -4.90
C ILE A 256 -8.37 -18.87 -4.26
N VAL A 257 -7.10 -18.56 -4.50
CA VAL A 257 -6.47 -17.32 -4.05
C VAL A 257 -6.39 -16.35 -5.20
N ALA A 258 -6.91 -15.13 -5.02
CA ALA A 258 -7.01 -14.13 -6.06
C ALA A 258 -5.99 -12.99 -5.85
N PHE A 259 -5.21 -12.73 -6.88
CA PHE A 259 -4.29 -11.58 -6.97
C PHE A 259 -4.65 -10.69 -8.15
N ALA A 260 -4.35 -9.39 -8.06
CA ALA A 260 -4.47 -8.48 -9.19
C ALA A 260 -3.72 -9.04 -10.42
N LYS A 261 -4.32 -8.94 -11.62
CA LYS A 261 -3.66 -9.41 -12.84
C LYS A 261 -2.36 -8.64 -13.10
N ARG A 262 -1.30 -9.36 -13.50
CA ARG A 262 -0.03 -8.79 -13.95
C ARG A 262 -0.22 -7.82 -15.12
N GLU A 263 -1.13 -8.14 -16.01
CA GLU A 263 -1.48 -7.38 -17.21
C GLU A 263 -2.00 -5.97 -16.92
N LEU A 264 -2.62 -5.75 -15.74
CA LEU A 264 -3.04 -4.43 -15.28
C LEU A 264 -1.87 -3.46 -15.08
N PHE A 265 -0.70 -3.99 -14.73
CA PHE A 265 0.52 -3.20 -14.58
C PHE A 265 1.31 -3.12 -15.88
N ALA A 266 1.22 -4.16 -16.70
CA ALA A 266 1.94 -4.25 -17.96
C ALA A 266 1.41 -3.27 -19.04
N CYS A 267 0.24 -2.68 -18.86
CA CYS A 267 -0.25 -1.61 -19.73
C CYS A 267 0.42 -0.24 -19.47
N PHE A 268 1.22 -0.13 -18.41
CA PHE A 268 1.98 1.07 -18.11
C PHE A 268 3.45 0.93 -18.50
N LYS A 269 4.05 2.03 -18.96
CA LYS A 269 5.49 2.04 -19.29
C LYS A 269 6.35 1.84 -18.05
N PHE A 270 5.98 2.52 -16.95
CA PHE A 270 6.57 2.36 -15.63
C PHE A 270 5.50 2.36 -14.57
N CYS A 271 5.70 1.51 -13.54
CA CYS A 271 4.90 1.49 -12.33
C CYS A 271 5.78 1.94 -11.15
N TRP A 272 5.40 3.03 -10.50
CA TRP A 272 6.08 3.56 -9.34
C TRP A 272 5.25 3.33 -8.09
N PHE A 273 5.86 2.78 -7.05
CA PHE A 273 5.21 2.51 -5.77
C PHE A 273 5.92 3.29 -4.67
N PHE A 274 5.17 4.13 -3.96
CA PHE A 274 5.67 4.93 -2.85
C PHE A 274 5.25 4.29 -1.54
N SER A 275 6.17 3.64 -0.83
CA SER A 275 5.86 2.93 0.39
C SER A 275 7.02 2.96 1.38
N TYR A 276 6.94 2.10 2.40
CA TYR A 276 8.01 1.92 3.37
C TYR A 276 8.04 0.47 3.88
N LEU A 277 9.25 -0.05 4.13
CA LEU A 277 9.52 -1.44 4.51
C LEU A 277 8.91 -2.44 3.51
N THR A 278 9.14 -2.21 2.23
CA THR A 278 8.54 -3.00 1.17
C THR A 278 9.18 -4.36 0.99
N ARG A 279 10.43 -4.55 1.41
CA ARG A 279 11.07 -5.86 1.41
C ARG A 279 10.30 -6.81 2.35
N GLY A 280 9.88 -7.95 1.83
CA GLY A 280 9.02 -8.89 2.57
C GLY A 280 7.52 -8.53 2.57
N SER A 281 7.12 -7.34 2.09
CA SER A 281 5.71 -6.94 1.96
C SER A 281 4.97 -7.72 0.87
N MET A 282 3.65 -7.55 0.80
CA MET A 282 2.83 -8.14 -0.27
C MET A 282 3.27 -7.67 -1.67
N LEU A 283 3.77 -6.45 -1.83
CA LEU A 283 4.32 -5.97 -3.11
C LEU A 283 5.53 -6.81 -3.52
N HIS A 284 6.45 -7.05 -2.60
CA HIS A 284 7.63 -7.89 -2.86
C HIS A 284 7.22 -9.33 -3.25
N LYS A 285 6.29 -9.94 -2.48
CA LYS A 285 5.80 -11.30 -2.77
C LYS A 285 5.07 -11.36 -4.12
N TYR A 286 4.29 -10.34 -4.43
CA TYR A 286 3.61 -10.23 -5.72
C TYR A 286 4.60 -10.15 -6.89
N CYS A 287 5.67 -9.39 -6.74
CA CYS A 287 6.72 -9.29 -7.76
C CYS A 287 7.40 -10.64 -7.99
N LEU A 288 7.77 -11.35 -6.92
CA LEU A 288 8.36 -12.69 -7.02
C LEU A 288 7.40 -13.70 -7.67
N LEU A 289 6.13 -13.70 -7.26
CA LEU A 289 5.10 -14.61 -7.79
C LEU A 289 4.86 -14.41 -9.30
N ASN A 290 5.04 -13.19 -9.81
CA ASN A 290 4.73 -12.82 -11.19
C ASN A 290 5.99 -12.53 -12.05
N ASP A 291 7.18 -12.88 -11.59
CA ASP A 291 8.46 -12.60 -12.25
C ASP A 291 8.59 -11.13 -12.69
N ILE A 292 8.38 -10.22 -11.75
CA ILE A 292 8.47 -8.77 -11.94
C ILE A 292 9.80 -8.29 -11.33
N ASN A 293 10.61 -7.58 -12.09
CA ASN A 293 11.81 -6.95 -11.58
C ASN A 293 11.47 -5.83 -10.61
N MET A 294 12.29 -5.68 -9.57
CA MET A 294 12.17 -4.60 -8.60
C MET A 294 13.40 -3.71 -8.68
N GLU A 295 13.19 -2.42 -8.82
CA GLU A 295 14.23 -1.39 -8.81
C GLU A 295 13.92 -0.45 -7.66
N TYR A 296 14.77 -0.48 -6.62
CA TYR A 296 14.57 0.31 -5.42
C TYR A 296 15.11 1.73 -5.57
N CYS A 297 14.35 2.67 -5.07
CA CYS A 297 14.67 4.09 -5.03
C CYS A 297 14.41 4.64 -3.62
N HIS A 298 15.04 5.77 -3.30
CA HIS A 298 14.80 6.51 -2.06
C HIS A 298 14.60 7.99 -2.33
N ILE A 299 14.16 8.72 -1.31
CA ILE A 299 14.02 10.18 -1.38
C ILE A 299 15.13 10.84 -0.57
N LYS A 300 15.88 11.72 -1.24
CA LYS A 300 16.88 12.59 -0.62
C LYS A 300 16.64 14.02 -1.08
N SER A 301 16.42 14.95 -0.15
CA SER A 301 16.18 16.37 -0.46
C SER A 301 15.09 16.58 -1.52
N ARG A 302 13.96 15.88 -1.38
CA ARG A 302 12.82 15.83 -2.32
C ARG A 302 13.11 15.19 -3.68
N LEU A 303 14.30 14.68 -3.91
CA LEU A 303 14.66 14.01 -5.15
C LEU A 303 14.45 12.50 -5.00
N MET A 304 13.85 11.87 -6.01
CA MET A 304 13.77 10.42 -6.12
C MET A 304 15.07 9.92 -6.74
N MET A 305 15.84 9.16 -5.98
CA MET A 305 17.14 8.65 -6.40
C MET A 305 17.10 7.13 -6.44
N ARG A 306 17.63 6.55 -7.49
CA ARG A 306 17.86 5.10 -7.56
C ARG A 306 18.90 4.69 -6.51
N ASN A 307 18.64 3.60 -5.81
CA ASN A 307 19.63 3.00 -4.93
C ASN A 307 20.84 2.46 -5.76
N PRO A 308 22.02 2.31 -5.17
CA PRO A 308 23.11 1.60 -5.83
C PRO A 308 22.60 0.24 -6.34
N ASP A 309 22.89 -0.06 -7.60
CA ASP A 309 22.47 -1.29 -8.31
C ASP A 309 20.95 -1.56 -8.31
N GLY A 310 20.12 -0.60 -7.86
CA GLY A 310 18.67 -0.76 -7.72
C GLY A 310 18.25 -1.65 -6.55
N GLU A 311 19.17 -1.98 -5.66
CA GLU A 311 18.94 -2.90 -4.55
C GLU A 311 18.25 -2.25 -3.35
N TYR A 312 17.59 -3.08 -2.54
CA TYR A 312 16.94 -2.63 -1.31
C TYR A 312 17.96 -2.14 -0.28
N THR A 313 17.70 -0.95 0.26
CA THR A 313 18.46 -0.40 1.39
C THR A 313 17.50 0.02 2.49
N GLU A 314 17.69 -0.49 3.70
CA GLU A 314 16.88 -0.10 4.84
C GLU A 314 17.23 1.33 5.29
N ILE A 315 16.25 2.23 5.22
CA ILE A 315 16.38 3.63 5.64
C ILE A 315 15.52 3.85 6.87
N TYR A 316 16.11 4.38 7.93
CA TYR A 316 15.39 4.59 9.17
C TYR A 316 14.75 5.99 9.21
N PRO A 317 13.53 6.13 9.79
CA PRO A 317 12.88 7.42 9.94
C PRO A 317 13.55 8.27 11.02
N GLU A 318 13.51 9.57 10.83
CA GLU A 318 13.91 10.54 11.87
C GLU A 318 12.94 10.48 13.07
N GLY A 319 13.39 10.86 14.26
CA GLY A 319 12.56 10.95 15.46
C GLY A 319 12.49 9.68 16.29
N MET A 320 13.20 8.60 15.91
CA MET A 320 13.26 7.34 16.68
C MET A 320 13.82 7.54 18.10
N GLU A 321 14.73 8.48 18.28
CA GLU A 321 15.30 8.86 19.58
C GLU A 321 14.27 9.41 20.55
N ARG A 322 13.22 10.06 20.05
CA ARG A 322 12.13 10.65 20.84
C ARG A 322 11.09 9.65 21.32
N LEU A 323 11.13 8.41 20.83
CA LEU A 323 10.19 7.37 21.26
C LEU A 323 10.53 6.87 22.66
N VAL A 324 9.59 7.00 23.59
CA VAL A 324 9.64 6.41 24.92
C VAL A 324 8.67 5.22 24.93
N ILE A 325 9.22 4.02 24.74
CA ILE A 325 8.43 2.78 24.70
C ILE A 325 8.18 2.34 26.14
N LEU A 326 6.90 2.24 26.51
CA LEU A 326 6.52 1.77 27.84
C LEU A 326 6.74 0.25 27.92
N ASP A 327 7.69 -0.17 28.74
CA ASP A 327 8.03 -1.57 28.94
C ASP A 327 8.17 -1.91 30.43
N ASP A 328 7.03 -2.02 31.12
CA ASP A 328 6.95 -2.40 32.53
C ASP A 328 5.84 -3.44 32.70
N LYS A 329 5.99 -4.31 33.71
CA LYS A 329 4.99 -5.33 34.10
C LYS A 329 3.62 -4.72 34.42
N LEU A 330 3.56 -3.46 34.85
CA LEU A 330 2.32 -2.72 35.11
C LEU A 330 1.53 -2.42 33.82
N PHE A 331 2.17 -2.44 32.67
CA PHE A 331 1.56 -2.08 31.38
C PHE A 331 1.45 -3.27 30.45
N ASN A 332 2.35 -4.25 30.56
CA ASN A 332 2.48 -5.35 29.59
C ASN A 332 1.38 -6.39 29.72
N MET A 333 1.02 -6.98 28.58
CA MET A 333 0.11 -8.14 28.50
C MET A 333 0.91 -9.40 28.16
N GLU A 334 0.57 -10.48 28.86
CA GLU A 334 1.09 -11.82 28.53
C GLU A 334 0.38 -12.43 27.33
N SER A 335 -0.89 -12.04 27.11
CA SER A 335 -1.72 -12.55 26.01
C SER A 335 -1.41 -11.83 24.72
N SER A 336 -1.41 -12.57 23.60
CA SER A 336 -1.36 -11.98 22.27
C SER A 336 -2.65 -11.24 21.95
N LEU A 337 -2.56 -9.95 21.60
CA LEU A 337 -3.72 -9.11 21.25
C LEU A 337 -4.16 -9.30 19.80
N SER A 338 -4.24 -10.55 19.35
CA SER A 338 -4.69 -10.91 18.00
C SER A 338 -6.22 -10.75 17.84
N LYS A 339 -6.69 -10.71 16.60
CA LYS A 339 -8.13 -10.67 16.30
C LYS A 339 -8.88 -11.84 16.93
N GLU A 340 -8.28 -13.02 16.95
CA GLU A 340 -8.86 -14.21 17.56
C GLU A 340 -8.91 -14.12 19.10
N TRP A 341 -7.91 -13.51 19.73
CA TRP A 341 -7.96 -13.23 21.15
C TRP A 341 -9.14 -12.31 21.52
N TYR A 342 -9.32 -11.21 20.79
CA TYR A 342 -10.48 -10.33 20.99
C TYR A 342 -11.82 -11.03 20.74
N LYS A 343 -11.90 -11.91 19.75
CA LYS A 343 -13.10 -12.71 19.50
C LYS A 343 -13.43 -13.59 20.69
N ARG A 344 -12.44 -14.26 21.28
CA ARG A 344 -12.61 -15.07 22.51
C ARG A 344 -13.07 -14.24 23.70
N LEU A 345 -12.57 -13.01 23.87
CA LEU A 345 -13.01 -12.12 24.94
C LEU A 345 -14.52 -11.80 24.88
N ARG A 346 -15.15 -11.82 23.71
CA ARG A 346 -16.60 -11.59 23.59
C ARG A 346 -17.43 -12.73 24.21
N THR A 347 -16.89 -13.92 24.26
CA THR A 347 -17.53 -15.12 24.79
C THR A 347 -17.01 -15.52 26.18
N ASP A 348 -15.98 -14.82 26.67
CA ASP A 348 -15.39 -15.08 27.99
C ASP A 348 -16.32 -14.58 29.11
N LYS A 349 -17.05 -15.51 29.71
CA LYS A 349 -17.97 -15.24 30.83
C LYS A 349 -17.25 -14.73 32.10
N THR A 350 -15.93 -14.98 32.22
CA THR A 350 -15.17 -14.53 33.41
C THR A 350 -14.84 -13.06 33.34
N GLY A 351 -14.76 -12.49 32.15
CA GLY A 351 -14.37 -11.10 31.89
C GLY A 351 -12.96 -10.74 32.33
N ARG A 352 -12.17 -11.71 32.82
CA ARG A 352 -10.82 -11.46 33.40
C ARG A 352 -9.87 -10.83 32.39
N GLY A 353 -9.82 -11.38 31.16
CA GLY A 353 -8.93 -10.89 30.12
C GLY A 353 -9.21 -9.43 29.74
N LEU A 354 -10.48 -9.06 29.56
CA LEU A 354 -10.89 -7.70 29.25
C LEU A 354 -10.61 -6.74 30.42
N LYS A 355 -10.92 -7.16 31.66
CA LYS A 355 -10.63 -6.37 32.87
C LYS A 355 -9.12 -6.09 32.99
N THR A 356 -8.29 -7.10 32.78
CA THR A 356 -6.82 -6.94 32.79
C THR A 356 -6.37 -5.93 31.74
N LEU A 357 -6.83 -6.06 30.49
CA LEU A 357 -6.47 -5.11 29.42
C LEU A 357 -6.89 -3.67 29.78
N LYS A 358 -8.12 -3.47 30.28
CA LYS A 358 -8.60 -2.15 30.69
C LYS A 358 -7.76 -1.58 31.84
N THR A 359 -7.39 -2.36 32.84
CA THR A 359 -6.51 -1.92 33.93
C THR A 359 -5.13 -1.53 33.41
N ARG A 360 -4.52 -2.34 32.52
CA ARG A 360 -3.22 -2.00 31.90
C ARG A 360 -3.31 -0.73 31.06
N PHE A 361 -4.40 -0.55 30.32
CA PHE A 361 -4.62 0.66 29.55
C PHE A 361 -4.75 1.89 30.44
N GLN A 362 -5.49 1.80 31.54
CA GLN A 362 -5.62 2.88 32.50
C GLN A 362 -4.27 3.24 33.13
N ASN A 363 -3.48 2.25 33.53
CA ASN A 363 -2.15 2.46 34.11
C ASN A 363 -1.20 3.16 33.12
N ALA A 364 -1.15 2.68 31.88
CA ALA A 364 -0.32 3.27 30.82
C ALA A 364 -0.76 4.71 30.50
N TYR A 365 -2.06 4.95 30.41
CA TYR A 365 -2.59 6.29 30.17
C TYR A 365 -2.33 7.24 31.36
N ALA A 366 -2.49 6.77 32.59
CA ALA A 366 -2.16 7.54 33.81
C ALA A 366 -0.68 7.91 33.84
N PHE A 367 0.20 6.97 33.53
CA PHE A 367 1.64 7.23 33.41
C PHE A 367 1.93 8.32 32.38
N MET A 368 1.36 8.21 31.15
CA MET A 368 1.53 9.21 30.10
C MET A 368 1.01 10.60 30.54
N ARG A 369 -0.12 10.62 31.25
CA ARG A 369 -0.70 11.85 31.81
C ARG A 369 0.24 12.53 32.83
N ALA A 370 0.86 11.77 33.70
CA ALA A 370 1.86 12.27 34.64
C ALA A 370 3.10 12.88 33.97
N HIS A 371 3.39 12.44 32.73
CA HIS A 371 4.46 12.95 31.87
C HIS A 371 4.01 13.99 30.84
N GLY A 372 2.88 14.66 31.08
CA GLY A 372 2.42 15.80 30.28
C GLY A 372 1.55 15.48 29.05
N VAL A 373 1.24 14.22 28.79
CA VAL A 373 0.30 13.88 27.72
C VAL A 373 -1.11 14.30 28.12
N ARG A 374 -1.76 15.13 27.31
CA ARG A 374 -3.13 15.58 27.54
C ARG A 374 -4.12 14.70 26.79
N GLY A 375 -5.40 14.74 27.17
CA GLY A 375 -6.45 13.95 26.48
C GLY A 375 -6.56 14.24 24.98
N ASN A 376 -6.32 15.49 24.55
CA ASN A 376 -6.30 15.89 23.15
C ASN A 376 -4.98 15.59 22.41
N THR A 377 -3.91 15.27 23.13
CA THR A 377 -2.61 14.86 22.56
C THR A 377 -2.35 13.36 22.72
N PHE A 378 -3.39 12.58 22.88
CA PHE A 378 -3.36 11.12 22.95
C PHE A 378 -4.14 10.51 21.80
N MET A 379 -3.65 9.40 21.27
CA MET A 379 -4.38 8.56 20.29
C MET A 379 -4.16 7.08 20.58
N PHE A 380 -5.15 6.25 20.20
CA PHE A 380 -5.00 4.81 20.35
C PHE A 380 -5.71 4.05 19.23
N THR A 381 -5.32 2.79 19.06
CA THR A 381 -5.95 1.88 18.12
C THR A 381 -6.16 0.49 18.70
N THR A 382 -7.14 -0.18 18.16
CA THR A 382 -7.39 -1.62 18.21
C THR A 382 -8.14 -2.04 16.94
N PHE A 383 -8.51 -3.30 16.81
CA PHE A 383 -9.40 -3.71 15.72
C PHE A 383 -10.76 -3.01 15.83
N ASN A 384 -11.24 -2.42 14.76
CA ASN A 384 -12.46 -1.59 14.74
C ASN A 384 -13.70 -2.28 15.35
N ALA A 385 -13.83 -3.60 15.11
CA ALA A 385 -14.94 -4.41 15.65
C ALA A 385 -14.93 -4.53 17.18
N TYR A 386 -13.81 -4.21 17.84
CA TYR A 386 -13.64 -4.39 19.29
C TYR A 386 -13.40 -3.08 20.05
N LYS A 387 -13.39 -1.93 19.38
CA LYS A 387 -13.11 -0.63 20.01
C LYS A 387 -14.06 -0.29 21.17
N VAL A 388 -15.34 -0.65 21.07
CA VAL A 388 -16.35 -0.40 22.11
C VAL A 388 -16.07 -1.20 23.37
N MET A 389 -15.47 -2.40 23.27
CA MET A 389 -15.08 -3.20 24.43
C MET A 389 -14.07 -2.50 25.32
N LEU A 390 -13.27 -1.59 24.76
CA LEU A 390 -12.26 -0.80 25.49
C LEU A 390 -12.84 0.46 26.14
N GLN A 391 -14.11 0.77 25.93
CA GLN A 391 -14.75 1.91 26.56
C GLN A 391 -14.85 1.71 28.09
N SER A 392 -14.65 2.79 28.83
CA SER A 392 -14.80 2.83 30.29
C SER A 392 -15.28 4.23 30.71
N ASP A 393 -16.10 4.29 31.72
CA ASP A 393 -16.69 5.54 32.26
C ASP A 393 -15.76 6.27 33.24
N GLY A 394 -14.54 5.76 33.44
CA GLY A 394 -13.57 6.34 34.38
C GLY A 394 -13.02 7.70 33.92
N LYS A 395 -12.99 8.70 34.81
CA LYS A 395 -12.44 10.05 34.56
C LYS A 395 -10.97 10.03 34.06
N HIS A 396 -10.26 8.96 34.27
CA HIS A 396 -8.85 8.79 33.92
C HIS A 396 -8.65 7.76 32.79
N TYR A 397 -9.63 7.59 31.91
CA TYR A 397 -9.60 6.66 30.82
C TYR A 397 -9.77 7.39 29.47
N PRO A 398 -9.09 6.98 28.38
CA PRO A 398 -9.22 7.64 27.09
C PRO A 398 -10.63 7.45 26.50
N THR A 399 -11.18 8.50 25.95
CA THR A 399 -12.47 8.44 25.27
C THR A 399 -12.34 7.85 23.86
N LEU A 400 -13.42 7.25 23.33
CA LEU A 400 -13.47 6.76 21.93
C LEU A 400 -13.22 7.87 20.88
N LYS A 401 -13.35 9.14 21.22
CA LYS A 401 -12.97 10.27 20.36
C LYS A 401 -11.47 10.27 20.00
N ARG A 402 -10.64 9.55 20.77
CA ARG A 402 -9.19 9.42 20.56
C ARG A 402 -8.81 8.11 19.84
N PHE A 403 -9.82 7.32 19.49
CA PHE A 403 -9.64 6.12 18.69
C PHE A 403 -9.39 6.47 17.22
N LEU A 404 -8.35 5.88 16.65
CA LEU A 404 -8.03 5.95 15.24
C LEU A 404 -7.91 4.52 14.69
N PRO A 405 -8.66 4.10 13.68
CA PRO A 405 -8.50 2.79 13.06
C PRO A 405 -7.06 2.52 12.62
N CYS A 406 -6.53 1.33 12.87
CA CYS A 406 -5.13 0.99 12.55
C CYS A 406 -4.81 1.10 11.04
N ASN A 407 -5.81 0.90 10.19
CA ASN A 407 -5.72 1.00 8.74
C ASN A 407 -6.11 2.39 8.18
N THR A 408 -6.28 3.41 9.03
CA THR A 408 -6.54 4.79 8.57
C THR A 408 -5.38 5.25 7.70
N LYS A 409 -5.69 5.85 6.56
CA LYS A 409 -4.70 6.37 5.60
C LYS A 409 -4.74 7.91 5.58
N ALA A 410 -3.64 8.52 5.15
CA ALA A 410 -3.53 9.93 4.74
C ALA A 410 -4.12 10.96 5.73
N THR A 411 -3.83 10.85 7.05
CA THR A 411 -4.23 11.89 8.02
C THR A 411 -3.04 12.52 8.75
N ASN A 412 -3.08 13.84 8.90
CA ASN A 412 -2.14 14.64 9.68
C ASN A 412 -2.77 15.18 10.98
N ASP A 413 -4.04 14.86 11.24
CA ASP A 413 -4.84 15.43 12.31
C ASP A 413 -4.34 15.07 13.72
N TYR A 414 -3.43 14.10 13.79
CA TYR A 414 -2.87 13.58 15.03
C TYR A 414 -1.39 13.98 15.25
N SER A 415 -0.85 14.87 14.40
CA SER A 415 0.55 15.29 14.50
C SER A 415 0.91 16.00 15.80
N ASN A 416 -0.07 16.42 16.58
CA ASN A 416 0.13 16.99 17.94
C ASN A 416 0.13 15.92 19.04
N CYS A 417 -0.16 14.65 18.74
CA CYS A 417 -0.24 13.60 19.75
C CYS A 417 1.16 13.17 20.22
N THR A 418 1.36 13.23 21.52
CA THR A 418 2.58 12.80 22.23
C THR A 418 2.38 11.51 23.02
N GLY A 419 1.16 10.98 23.05
CA GLY A 419 0.82 9.69 23.63
C GLY A 419 0.16 8.79 22.60
N VAL A 420 0.65 7.56 22.45
CA VAL A 420 0.19 6.58 21.47
C VAL A 420 -0.01 5.23 22.14
N ALA A 421 -1.17 4.60 21.93
CA ALA A 421 -1.40 3.22 22.36
C ALA A 421 -1.80 2.34 21.17
N TYR A 422 -1.11 1.21 21.00
CA TYR A 422 -1.33 0.27 19.91
C TYR A 422 -1.72 -1.11 20.46
N LEU A 423 -3.02 -1.39 20.46
CA LEU A 423 -3.61 -2.57 21.12
C LEU A 423 -3.99 -3.66 20.09
N CYS A 424 -3.13 -3.94 19.14
CA CYS A 424 -3.33 -4.99 18.16
C CYS A 424 -2.06 -5.82 17.97
N ASN A 425 -2.22 -7.13 17.77
CA ASN A 425 -1.20 -7.95 17.16
C ASN A 425 -1.63 -8.26 15.72
N ARG A 426 -0.86 -7.79 14.75
CA ARG A 426 -1.21 -7.86 13.33
C ARG A 426 -0.61 -9.10 12.68
N PHE A 427 -1.45 -9.79 11.94
CA PHE A 427 -1.06 -10.87 11.03
C PHE A 427 -1.73 -10.62 9.68
N PHE A 428 -1.07 -11.03 8.63
CA PHE A 428 -1.68 -11.02 7.30
C PHE A 428 -2.72 -12.15 7.19
N ASP A 429 -3.43 -12.21 6.07
CA ASP A 429 -4.41 -13.26 5.83
C ASP A 429 -3.75 -14.64 5.81
N VAL A 430 -4.23 -15.54 6.64
CA VAL A 430 -3.63 -16.87 6.85
C VAL A 430 -3.69 -17.74 5.59
N ASN A 431 -4.75 -17.64 4.78
CA ASN A 431 -4.85 -18.44 3.56
C ASN A 431 -3.88 -17.94 2.50
N CYS A 432 -3.71 -16.61 2.41
CA CYS A 432 -2.72 -16.02 1.53
C CYS A 432 -1.30 -16.42 1.95
N THR A 433 -0.98 -16.37 3.25
CA THR A 433 0.35 -16.77 3.73
C THR A 433 0.62 -18.25 3.51
N ASN A 434 -0.37 -19.13 3.75
CA ASN A 434 -0.25 -20.56 3.47
C ASN A 434 -0.04 -20.83 1.97
N PHE A 435 -0.79 -20.16 1.11
CA PHE A 435 -0.61 -20.23 -0.34
C PHE A 435 0.82 -19.83 -0.75
N LEU A 436 1.32 -18.70 -0.23
CA LEU A 436 2.68 -18.24 -0.55
C LEU A 436 3.75 -19.22 -0.04
N SER A 437 3.57 -19.79 1.16
CA SER A 437 4.48 -20.82 1.70
C SER A 437 4.46 -22.10 0.86
N GLN A 438 3.29 -22.49 0.34
CA GLN A 438 3.20 -23.61 -0.60
C GLN A 438 3.96 -23.30 -1.89
N ARG A 439 3.75 -22.13 -2.49
CA ARG A 439 4.44 -21.68 -3.71
C ARG A 439 5.95 -21.55 -3.53
N ALA A 440 6.39 -21.08 -2.35
CA ALA A 440 7.81 -21.01 -2.00
C ALA A 440 8.50 -22.36 -2.13
N LYS A 441 7.84 -23.43 -1.64
CA LYS A 441 8.33 -24.81 -1.72
C LYS A 441 8.28 -25.37 -3.14
N GLU A 442 7.14 -25.19 -3.84
CA GLU A 442 6.93 -25.70 -5.20
C GLU A 442 7.90 -25.10 -6.22
N GLN A 443 8.19 -23.80 -6.08
CA GLN A 443 9.07 -23.05 -7.00
C GLN A 443 10.52 -22.98 -6.53
N ASN A 444 10.83 -23.49 -5.33
CA ASN A 444 12.13 -23.36 -4.68
C ASN A 444 12.58 -21.88 -4.55
N ILE A 445 11.64 -21.00 -4.14
CA ILE A 445 11.87 -19.56 -3.91
C ILE A 445 11.51 -19.26 -2.46
N PRO A 446 12.45 -19.42 -1.50
CA PRO A 446 12.18 -19.19 -0.07
C PRO A 446 11.67 -17.77 0.24
N GLU A 447 12.09 -16.80 -0.55
CA GLU A 447 11.69 -15.39 -0.43
C GLU A 447 10.19 -15.16 -0.66
N LEU A 448 9.45 -16.13 -1.24
CA LEU A 448 7.98 -16.07 -1.34
C LEU A 448 7.30 -16.25 0.01
N GLU A 449 7.93 -16.87 1.01
CA GLU A 449 7.34 -16.95 2.35
C GLU A 449 7.04 -15.57 2.90
N PHE A 450 5.81 -15.41 3.43
CA PHE A 450 5.35 -14.10 3.88
C PHE A 450 5.93 -13.74 5.24
N ASP A 451 6.56 -12.56 5.31
CA ASP A 451 7.14 -12.03 6.54
C ASP A 451 6.08 -11.30 7.37
N ASN A 452 5.42 -12.02 8.27
CA ASN A 452 4.43 -11.47 9.19
C ASN A 452 5.01 -10.47 10.18
N ASP A 453 6.30 -10.54 10.51
CA ASP A 453 6.95 -9.61 11.43
C ASP A 453 7.20 -8.27 10.74
N ASN A 454 7.71 -8.28 9.53
CA ASN A 454 7.87 -7.06 8.73
C ASN A 454 6.52 -6.39 8.42
N TYR A 455 5.49 -7.17 8.07
CA TYR A 455 4.14 -6.64 7.88
C TYR A 455 3.61 -5.97 9.15
N ALA A 456 3.71 -6.64 10.30
CA ALA A 456 3.22 -6.13 11.58
C ALA A 456 3.99 -4.86 12.00
N LEU A 457 5.30 -4.83 11.81
CA LEU A 457 6.16 -3.68 12.06
C LEU A 457 5.79 -2.49 11.17
N SER A 458 5.60 -2.71 9.87
CA SER A 458 5.19 -1.66 8.92
C SER A 458 3.87 -1.00 9.33
N GLU A 459 2.86 -1.80 9.70
CA GLU A 459 1.57 -1.30 10.19
C GLU A 459 1.70 -0.50 11.49
N LEU A 460 2.52 -0.99 12.43
CA LEU A 460 2.79 -0.32 13.71
C LEU A 460 3.49 1.02 13.50
N LEU A 461 4.54 1.06 12.69
CA LEU A 461 5.28 2.29 12.39
C LEU A 461 4.41 3.30 11.66
N GLN A 462 3.62 2.87 10.67
CA GLN A 462 2.69 3.76 9.98
C GLN A 462 1.67 4.39 10.94
N PHE A 463 1.24 3.66 11.97
CA PHE A 463 0.36 4.21 12.99
C PHE A 463 1.09 5.21 13.89
N ILE A 464 2.25 4.86 14.44
CA ILE A 464 3.03 5.73 15.33
C ILE A 464 3.41 7.04 14.63
N TRP A 465 3.82 6.98 13.34
CA TRP A 465 4.20 8.17 12.56
C TRP A 465 3.04 9.11 12.19
N ARG A 466 1.83 8.86 12.64
CA ARG A 466 0.74 9.86 12.62
C ARG A 466 0.82 10.83 13.79
N SER A 467 1.59 10.49 14.82
CA SER A 467 1.80 11.28 16.03
C SER A 467 2.86 12.39 15.84
N ASN A 468 3.24 13.03 16.95
CA ASN A 468 4.26 14.08 16.96
C ASN A 468 5.65 13.59 16.53
N VAL A 469 5.90 12.28 16.49
CA VAL A 469 7.20 11.75 16.06
C VAL A 469 7.56 12.16 14.63
N ARG A 470 6.57 12.41 13.76
CA ARG A 470 6.77 12.86 12.37
C ARG A 470 7.14 14.35 12.23
N VAL A 471 6.96 15.15 13.29
CA VAL A 471 7.24 16.59 13.24
C VAL A 471 8.74 16.80 13.42
N LYS A 472 9.41 17.24 12.35
CA LYS A 472 10.88 17.32 12.28
C LYS A 472 11.50 18.22 13.33
N ASP A 473 10.89 19.39 13.58
CA ASP A 473 11.42 20.40 14.47
C ASP A 473 10.91 20.26 15.93
N SER A 474 10.35 19.10 16.27
CA SER A 474 9.86 18.82 17.60
C SER A 474 10.90 18.06 18.41
N ASP A 475 11.15 18.52 19.61
CA ASP A 475 11.97 17.87 20.65
C ASP A 475 11.14 17.03 21.65
N LYS A 476 9.80 17.09 21.53
CA LYS A 476 8.89 16.44 22.48
C LYS A 476 9.04 14.94 22.46
N PRO A 477 9.16 14.28 23.64
CA PRO A 477 9.08 12.83 23.71
C PRO A 477 7.69 12.34 23.29
N VAL A 478 7.65 11.18 22.63
CA VAL A 478 6.42 10.50 22.25
C VAL A 478 6.36 9.18 23.02
N TYR A 479 5.42 9.10 23.96
CA TYR A 479 5.20 7.93 24.79
C TYR A 479 4.36 6.91 24.01
N VAL A 480 4.92 5.72 23.84
CA VAL A 480 4.30 4.65 23.04
C VAL A 480 4.06 3.43 23.92
N TRP A 481 2.80 3.04 24.04
CA TRP A 481 2.40 1.83 24.73
C TRP A 481 1.94 0.77 23.74
N VAL A 482 2.68 -0.35 23.70
CA VAL A 482 2.41 -1.53 22.91
C VAL A 482 2.35 -2.73 23.85
N PRO A 483 1.17 -3.07 24.40
CA PRO A 483 1.03 -4.12 25.41
C PRO A 483 1.38 -5.52 24.90
N ASP A 484 1.15 -5.81 23.62
CA ASP A 484 1.50 -7.10 23.02
C ASP A 484 3.02 -7.30 22.95
N LYS A 485 3.49 -8.44 23.46
CA LYS A 485 4.93 -8.77 23.57
C LYS A 485 5.64 -8.79 22.21
N ARG A 486 5.02 -9.43 21.20
CA ARG A 486 5.62 -9.52 19.87
C ARG A 486 5.73 -8.14 19.22
N MET A 487 4.64 -7.37 19.21
CA MET A 487 4.60 -6.04 18.58
C MET A 487 5.57 -5.07 19.26
N ARG A 488 5.66 -5.13 20.59
CA ARG A 488 6.60 -4.30 21.37
C ARG A 488 8.05 -4.65 21.04
N ARG A 489 8.40 -5.95 21.00
CA ARG A 489 9.73 -6.40 20.63
C ARG A 489 10.12 -5.90 19.23
N LEU A 490 9.23 -6.05 18.25
CA LEU A 490 9.49 -5.56 16.89
C LEU A 490 9.82 -4.06 16.87
N LEU A 491 9.09 -3.25 17.64
CA LEU A 491 9.34 -1.81 17.74
C LEU A 491 10.68 -1.51 18.45
N GLN A 492 11.00 -2.23 19.52
CA GLN A 492 12.25 -2.07 20.28
C GLN A 492 13.46 -2.42 19.42
N ASP A 493 13.43 -3.58 18.76
CA ASP A 493 14.50 -4.05 17.89
C ASP A 493 14.72 -3.09 16.71
N PHE A 494 13.63 -2.61 16.11
CA PHE A 494 13.71 -1.62 15.03
C PHE A 494 14.30 -0.29 15.51
N ARG A 495 13.84 0.21 16.64
CA ARG A 495 14.38 1.44 17.25
C ARG A 495 15.87 1.33 17.55
N GLN A 496 16.30 0.19 18.09
CA GLN A 496 17.71 -0.04 18.38
C GLN A 496 18.55 0.00 17.11
N ARG A 497 18.18 -0.73 16.05
CA ARG A 497 18.89 -0.69 14.75
C ARG A 497 18.95 0.72 14.17
N ALA A 498 17.88 1.49 14.28
CA ALA A 498 17.83 2.87 13.81
C ALA A 498 18.81 3.79 14.55
N LEU A 499 18.94 3.64 15.86
CA LEU A 499 19.88 4.42 16.68
C LEU A 499 21.33 4.02 16.39
N GLU A 500 21.62 2.73 16.26
CA GLU A 500 22.95 2.23 15.90
C GLU A 500 23.39 2.70 14.51
N SER A 501 22.46 2.75 13.54
CA SER A 501 22.75 3.28 12.20
C SER A 501 23.13 4.76 12.23
N LYS A 502 22.49 5.58 13.09
CA LYS A 502 22.87 6.99 13.27
C LYS A 502 24.24 7.15 13.90
N GLY A 503 24.60 6.31 14.87
CA GLY A 503 25.92 6.36 15.52
C GLY A 503 27.09 5.97 14.60
N LYS A 504 26.84 5.23 13.53
CA LYS A 504 27.84 4.88 12.51
C LYS A 504 28.02 5.94 11.43
N SER A 505 27.10 6.90 11.34
CA SER A 505 27.11 7.98 10.33
C SER A 505 27.77 9.27 10.84
N LEU A 506 28.21 9.29 12.10
CA LEU A 506 29.00 10.35 12.75
C LEU A 506 30.45 9.93 12.88
#